data_15f1cb4653da7bf78a423e5e79fcd077
#
_entry.id   15f1cb4653da7bf78a423e5e79fcd077
#
_cell.length_a   1.000
_cell.length_b   1.000
_cell.length_c   1.000
_cell.angle_alpha   90.00
_cell.angle_beta   90.00
_cell.angle_gamma   90.00
#
_symmetry.space_group_name_H-M   'P 1'
#
loop_
_entity.id
_entity.type
_entity.pdbx_description
1 polymer ?
#
loop_
_entity_poly.entity_id
_entity_poly.type
_entity_poly.pdbx_seq_one_letter_code
_entity_poly.pdbx_strand_id
1 'polypeptide(L)'
;MNAPKLADPIVLAHGMLGLMQGLVSGARMENYFRGIPDWLRKAGNEVIVTHVPGIGSIARRAEMLKQGILASTNRTVHLIGHSQGGLDARHMITHLDMAECVRSLTTIGTPHRGSPIADWGVSTAGKAGIFQLIETTSLDTQAFLDLRTENMAAFNESTPDMKDVRYYSVTGVGNPKKMIATLRWCHKYIEKHEGANDGLVSTASAEWGEEVTEWPADHANQIGLFCGDHFDWKSHWADMLSRLQSSS
;
A
#
# COMPACT_ATOMS: atom_id res chain seq x y z
N MET A 1 -19.60 -2.40 12.82
CA MET A 1 -19.75 -3.43 11.75
C MET A 1 -18.70 -4.51 11.99
N ASN A 2 -19.05 -5.80 11.84
CA ASN A 2 -18.11 -6.91 11.93
C ASN A 2 -17.43 -7.12 10.57
N ALA A 3 -16.18 -7.58 10.58
CA ALA A 3 -15.51 -7.97 9.35
C ALA A 3 -16.16 -9.23 8.77
N PRO A 4 -16.25 -9.37 7.44
CA PRO A 4 -16.52 -10.63 6.80
C PRO A 4 -15.44 -11.66 7.15
N LYS A 5 -15.83 -12.94 7.26
CA LYS A 5 -14.89 -14.03 7.48
C LYS A 5 -14.54 -14.65 6.14
N LEU A 6 -13.25 -14.67 5.79
CA LEU A 6 -12.72 -15.35 4.60
C LEU A 6 -12.33 -16.79 4.93
N ALA A 7 -12.35 -17.66 3.93
CA ALA A 7 -11.91 -19.05 4.05
C ALA A 7 -10.38 -19.14 4.15
N ASP A 8 -9.68 -18.34 3.36
CA ASP A 8 -8.21 -18.31 3.32
C ASP A 8 -7.63 -17.22 4.23
N PRO A 9 -6.40 -17.38 4.73
CA PRO A 9 -5.71 -16.37 5.53
C PRO A 9 -5.60 -15.02 4.80
N ILE A 10 -5.65 -13.94 5.58
CA ILE A 10 -5.42 -12.57 5.10
C ILE A 10 -3.99 -12.17 5.45
N VAL A 11 -3.21 -11.84 4.44
CA VAL A 11 -1.87 -11.26 4.60
C VAL A 11 -1.93 -9.76 4.42
N LEU A 12 -1.38 -9.00 5.37
CA LEU A 12 -1.27 -7.55 5.30
C LEU A 12 0.18 -7.16 5.02
N ALA A 13 0.43 -6.54 3.87
CA ALA A 13 1.73 -6.03 3.44
C ALA A 13 1.75 -4.50 3.53
N HIS A 14 2.58 -3.97 4.45
CA HIS A 14 2.67 -2.53 4.69
C HIS A 14 3.53 -1.81 3.64
N GLY A 15 3.28 -0.51 3.46
CA GLY A 15 4.05 0.36 2.60
C GLY A 15 5.34 0.88 3.24
N MET A 16 5.82 2.00 2.73
CA MET A 16 7.04 2.66 3.21
C MET A 16 6.81 3.29 4.60
N LEU A 17 7.56 2.84 5.60
CA LEU A 17 7.43 3.32 6.98
C LEU A 17 8.08 4.69 7.21
N GLY A 18 9.12 5.04 6.48
CA GLY A 18 9.84 6.28 6.71
C GLY A 18 9.00 7.53 6.57
N LEU A 19 8.09 7.56 5.59
CA LEU A 19 7.10 8.63 5.45
C LEU A 19 6.08 8.61 6.60
N MET A 20 5.70 7.42 7.08
CA MET A 20 4.70 7.26 8.13
C MET A 20 5.29 7.38 9.55
N GLN A 21 6.56 7.04 9.78
CA GLN A 21 7.22 7.21 11.07
C GLN A 21 7.40 8.68 11.45
N GLY A 22 7.61 9.55 10.47
CA GLY A 22 7.55 11.00 10.69
C GLY A 22 6.16 11.48 11.14
N LEU A 23 5.12 10.69 10.88
CA LEU A 23 3.72 10.99 11.24
C LEU A 23 3.30 10.33 12.56
N VAL A 24 3.94 9.21 12.95
CA VAL A 24 3.57 8.42 14.14
C VAL A 24 4.85 8.07 14.92
N SER A 25 5.28 8.99 15.78
CA SER A 25 6.45 8.75 16.65
C SER A 25 6.23 7.50 17.52
N GLY A 26 7.16 6.53 17.46
CA GLY A 26 7.15 5.31 18.27
C GLY A 26 6.28 4.17 17.74
N ALA A 27 5.78 4.22 16.50
CA ALA A 27 4.99 3.13 15.92
C ALA A 27 5.84 1.86 15.73
N ARG A 28 5.43 0.78 16.38
CA ARG A 28 5.86 -0.57 16.01
C ARG A 28 5.18 -0.96 14.70
N MET A 29 5.81 -1.83 13.92
CA MET A 29 5.27 -2.37 12.65
C MET A 29 3.84 -2.93 12.82
N GLU A 30 3.54 -3.54 13.95
CA GLU A 30 2.22 -4.05 14.33
C GLU A 30 1.13 -2.96 14.37
N ASN A 31 1.51 -1.69 14.48
CA ASN A 31 0.62 -0.55 14.53
C ASN A 31 0.43 0.15 13.17
N TYR A 32 1.06 -0.32 12.11
CA TYR A 32 0.90 0.26 10.77
C TYR A 32 -0.57 0.24 10.33
N PHE A 33 -1.19 -0.93 10.37
CA PHE A 33 -2.62 -1.12 10.10
C PHE A 33 -3.42 -0.96 11.41
N ARG A 34 -3.63 0.27 11.83
CA ARG A 34 -4.15 0.59 13.17
C ARG A 34 -5.49 -0.07 13.51
N GLY A 35 -5.44 -1.11 14.35
CA GLY A 35 -6.62 -1.82 14.83
C GLY A 35 -7.28 -2.75 13.80
N ILE A 36 -6.86 -2.71 12.55
CA ILE A 36 -7.40 -3.55 11.47
C ILE A 36 -7.11 -5.04 11.73
N PRO A 37 -5.86 -5.47 12.05
CA PRO A 37 -5.59 -6.88 12.32
C PRO A 37 -6.44 -7.45 13.44
N ASP A 38 -6.61 -6.71 14.54
CA ASP A 38 -7.41 -7.15 15.67
C ASP A 38 -8.91 -7.22 15.37
N TRP A 39 -9.41 -6.27 14.58
CA TRP A 39 -10.79 -6.27 14.12
C TRP A 39 -11.07 -7.46 13.19
N LEU A 40 -10.16 -7.81 12.31
CA LEU A 40 -10.25 -8.98 11.43
C LEU A 40 -10.19 -10.28 12.24
N ARG A 41 -9.26 -10.40 13.19
CA ARG A 41 -9.13 -11.59 14.06
C ARG A 41 -10.35 -11.80 14.94
N LYS A 42 -10.95 -10.73 15.48
CA LYS A 42 -12.20 -10.79 16.25
C LYS A 42 -13.38 -11.34 15.46
N ALA A 43 -13.37 -11.18 14.14
CA ALA A 43 -14.36 -11.76 13.24
C ALA A 43 -14.04 -13.22 12.84
N GLY A 44 -12.96 -13.80 13.37
CA GLY A 44 -12.56 -15.18 13.13
C GLY A 44 -11.69 -15.38 11.88
N ASN A 45 -11.11 -14.30 11.32
CA ASN A 45 -10.13 -14.42 10.25
C ASN A 45 -8.75 -14.80 10.80
N GLU A 46 -8.03 -15.64 10.05
CA GLU A 46 -6.59 -15.82 10.20
C GLU A 46 -5.86 -14.62 9.56
N VAL A 47 -5.06 -13.90 10.34
CA VAL A 47 -4.42 -12.66 9.88
C VAL A 47 -2.92 -12.71 10.13
N ILE A 48 -2.16 -12.59 9.05
CA ILE A 48 -0.71 -12.53 9.02
C ILE A 48 -0.32 -11.07 8.71
N VAL A 49 0.41 -10.44 9.61
CA VAL A 49 1.00 -9.10 9.35
C VAL A 49 2.48 -9.33 9.05
N THR A 50 2.88 -9.02 7.83
CA THR A 50 4.26 -9.24 7.41
C THR A 50 5.18 -8.11 7.85
N HIS A 51 6.45 -8.46 8.11
CA HIS A 51 7.48 -7.52 8.49
C HIS A 51 8.55 -7.45 7.40
N VAL A 52 8.53 -6.38 6.63
CA VAL A 52 9.54 -6.06 5.62
C VAL A 52 10.31 -4.80 6.03
N PRO A 53 11.50 -4.50 5.47
CA PRO A 53 12.18 -3.25 5.78
C PRO A 53 11.27 -2.04 5.55
N GLY A 54 11.30 -1.09 6.48
CA GLY A 54 10.48 0.13 6.39
C GLY A 54 10.79 0.98 5.15
N ILE A 55 12.03 0.84 4.63
CA ILE A 55 12.52 1.46 3.40
C ILE A 55 13.40 0.44 2.70
N GLY A 56 13.27 0.35 1.37
CA GLY A 56 14.04 -0.57 0.54
C GLY A 56 13.45 -0.69 -0.85
N SER A 57 14.23 -1.22 -1.77
CA SER A 57 13.75 -1.50 -3.13
C SER A 57 12.59 -2.50 -3.13
N ILE A 58 11.73 -2.41 -4.15
CA ILE A 58 10.59 -3.32 -4.33
C ILE A 58 11.07 -4.78 -4.30
N ALA A 59 12.12 -5.12 -5.05
CA ALA A 59 12.63 -6.50 -5.13
C ALA A 59 13.09 -7.05 -3.77
N ARG A 60 13.86 -6.27 -2.99
CA ARG A 60 14.32 -6.67 -1.65
C ARG A 60 13.16 -6.90 -0.68
N ARG A 61 12.18 -5.99 -0.70
CA ARG A 61 11.02 -6.07 0.18
C ARG A 61 10.10 -7.23 -0.22
N ALA A 62 9.96 -7.49 -1.52
CA ALA A 62 9.21 -8.63 -2.07
C ALA A 62 9.79 -9.99 -1.61
N GLU A 63 11.13 -10.13 -1.61
CA GLU A 63 11.79 -11.35 -1.10
C GLU A 63 11.49 -11.58 0.38
N MET A 64 11.55 -10.54 1.21
CA MET A 64 11.21 -10.66 2.63
C MET A 64 9.71 -10.88 2.87
N LEU A 65 8.85 -10.33 2.03
CA LEU A 65 7.40 -10.60 2.04
C LEU A 65 7.14 -12.09 1.78
N LYS A 66 7.76 -12.66 0.74
CA LYS A 66 7.71 -14.10 0.44
C LYS A 66 8.12 -14.95 1.63
N GLN A 67 9.29 -14.65 2.21
CA GLN A 67 9.80 -15.39 3.37
C GLN A 67 8.83 -15.32 4.56
N GLY A 68 8.26 -14.14 4.84
CA GLY A 68 7.29 -13.94 5.91
C GLY A 68 6.00 -14.74 5.71
N ILE A 69 5.49 -14.84 4.49
CA ILE A 69 4.31 -15.62 4.15
C ILE A 69 4.60 -17.10 4.32
N LEU A 70 5.67 -17.62 3.71
CA LEU A 70 6.04 -19.05 3.75
C LEU A 70 6.37 -19.53 5.16
N ALA A 71 6.91 -18.67 6.02
CA ALA A 71 7.14 -18.98 7.43
C ALA A 71 5.86 -19.02 8.28
N SER A 72 4.78 -18.40 7.81
CA SER A 72 3.53 -18.23 8.57
C SER A 72 2.45 -19.23 8.16
N THR A 73 2.39 -19.62 6.89
CA THR A 73 1.35 -20.54 6.38
C THR A 73 1.81 -21.28 5.13
N ASN A 74 1.24 -22.46 4.90
CA ASN A 74 1.35 -23.23 3.66
C ASN A 74 0.07 -23.22 2.83
N ARG A 75 -0.90 -22.37 3.22
CA ARG A 75 -2.18 -22.21 2.53
C ARG A 75 -2.12 -21.08 1.51
N THR A 76 -3.00 -21.13 0.52
CA THR A 76 -3.28 -20.00 -0.36
C THR A 76 -3.83 -18.83 0.47
N VAL A 77 -3.46 -17.60 0.13
CA VAL A 77 -3.78 -16.41 0.91
C VAL A 77 -4.50 -15.34 0.07
N HIS A 78 -5.29 -14.50 0.74
CA HIS A 78 -5.69 -13.19 0.24
C HIS A 78 -4.65 -12.16 0.69
N LEU A 79 -3.98 -11.50 -0.24
CA LEU A 79 -2.93 -10.52 0.04
C LEU A 79 -3.49 -9.11 -0.11
N ILE A 80 -3.33 -8.29 0.93
CA ILE A 80 -3.74 -6.88 0.93
C ILE A 80 -2.50 -6.02 1.12
N GLY A 81 -2.12 -5.29 0.07
CA GLY A 81 -0.94 -4.43 0.06
C GLY A 81 -1.31 -2.95 0.10
N HIS A 82 -0.79 -2.21 1.09
CA HIS A 82 -0.96 -0.76 1.14
C HIS A 82 0.28 -0.04 0.59
N SER A 83 0.07 0.99 -0.22
CA SER A 83 1.15 1.82 -0.76
C SER A 83 2.20 0.97 -1.50
N GLN A 84 3.50 1.14 -1.24
CA GLN A 84 4.57 0.31 -1.81
C GLN A 84 4.37 -1.20 -1.56
N GLY A 85 3.68 -1.60 -0.48
CA GLY A 85 3.40 -3.01 -0.19
C GLY A 85 2.60 -3.73 -1.29
N GLY A 86 1.80 -3.00 -2.07
CA GLY A 86 1.14 -3.53 -3.25
C GLY A 86 2.10 -3.81 -4.42
N LEU A 87 3.15 -3.02 -4.58
CA LEU A 87 4.20 -3.24 -5.59
C LEU A 87 5.11 -4.41 -5.20
N ASP A 88 5.48 -4.50 -3.91
CA ASP A 88 6.23 -5.64 -3.36
C ASP A 88 5.48 -6.94 -3.62
N ALA A 89 4.16 -6.93 -3.40
CA ALA A 89 3.29 -8.07 -3.64
C ALA A 89 3.21 -8.46 -5.12
N ARG A 90 3.05 -7.50 -6.03
CA ARG A 90 3.06 -7.75 -7.48
C ARG A 90 4.38 -8.38 -7.91
N HIS A 91 5.50 -7.79 -7.48
CA HIS A 91 6.83 -8.32 -7.79
C HIS A 91 7.01 -9.75 -7.26
N MET A 92 6.60 -10.01 -6.03
CA MET A 92 6.65 -11.33 -5.40
C MET A 92 5.85 -12.37 -6.19
N ILE A 93 4.62 -12.04 -6.57
CA ILE A 93 3.73 -12.94 -7.31
C ILE A 93 4.34 -13.30 -8.67
N THR A 94 4.87 -12.30 -9.40
CA THR A 94 5.33 -12.49 -10.79
C THR A 94 6.73 -13.07 -10.87
N HIS A 95 7.66 -12.65 -10.02
CA HIS A 95 9.10 -12.96 -10.17
C HIS A 95 9.64 -13.97 -9.15
N LEU A 96 8.89 -14.26 -8.08
CA LEU A 96 9.36 -15.11 -6.99
C LEU A 96 8.52 -16.39 -6.81
N ASP A 97 7.85 -16.85 -7.86
CA ASP A 97 7.08 -18.12 -7.90
C ASP A 97 5.99 -18.20 -6.81
N MET A 98 5.32 -17.09 -6.50
CA MET A 98 4.28 -17.05 -5.47
C MET A 98 2.85 -17.02 -6.02
N ALA A 99 2.65 -17.12 -7.33
CA ALA A 99 1.31 -17.06 -7.93
C ALA A 99 0.37 -18.17 -7.41
N GLU A 100 0.86 -19.39 -7.25
CA GLU A 100 0.05 -20.52 -6.74
C GLU A 100 -0.31 -20.37 -5.25
N CYS A 101 0.42 -19.53 -4.51
CA CYS A 101 0.19 -19.27 -3.09
C CYS A 101 -0.75 -18.08 -2.83
N VAL A 102 -1.13 -17.33 -3.87
CA VAL A 102 -1.94 -16.11 -3.73
C VAL A 102 -3.24 -16.25 -4.52
N ARG A 103 -4.38 -16.25 -3.85
CA ARG A 103 -5.70 -16.27 -4.47
C ARG A 103 -6.07 -14.91 -5.07
N SER A 104 -5.78 -13.86 -4.32
CA SER A 104 -6.04 -12.49 -4.78
C SER A 104 -5.05 -11.50 -4.18
N LEU A 105 -4.77 -10.46 -4.91
CA LEU A 105 -4.09 -9.25 -4.45
C LEU A 105 -5.06 -8.07 -4.50
N THR A 106 -5.31 -7.46 -3.34
CA THR A 106 -5.97 -6.16 -3.23
C THR A 106 -4.94 -5.10 -2.87
N THR A 107 -4.78 -4.10 -3.70
CA THR A 107 -3.88 -2.98 -3.45
C THR A 107 -4.67 -1.76 -2.95
N ILE A 108 -4.15 -1.06 -1.96
CA ILE A 108 -4.78 0.13 -1.36
C ILE A 108 -3.81 1.30 -1.48
N GLY A 109 -4.18 2.35 -2.22
CA GLY A 109 -3.34 3.53 -2.42
C GLY A 109 -1.94 3.21 -2.96
N THR A 110 -1.82 2.18 -3.79
CA THR A 110 -0.54 1.72 -4.35
C THR A 110 -0.18 2.52 -5.60
N PRO A 111 1.03 3.10 -5.68
CA PRO A 111 1.42 3.91 -6.83
C PRO A 111 1.85 3.03 -8.02
N HIS A 112 0.90 2.35 -8.68
CA HIS A 112 1.17 1.46 -9.82
C HIS A 112 1.79 2.18 -11.03
N ARG A 113 1.57 3.50 -11.14
CA ARG A 113 2.17 4.35 -12.20
C ARG A 113 3.14 5.38 -11.64
N GLY A 114 3.61 5.16 -10.40
CA GLY A 114 4.48 6.08 -9.69
C GLY A 114 3.76 7.24 -9.01
N SER A 115 4.53 8.23 -8.58
CA SER A 115 3.98 9.42 -7.92
C SER A 115 4.78 10.66 -8.31
N PRO A 116 4.11 11.77 -8.66
CA PRO A 116 4.78 13.05 -8.90
C PRO A 116 5.62 13.53 -7.72
N ILE A 117 5.30 13.09 -6.50
CA ILE A 117 6.11 13.39 -5.30
C ILE A 117 7.46 12.67 -5.35
N ALA A 118 7.51 11.43 -5.86
CA ALA A 118 8.77 10.72 -6.06
C ALA A 118 9.63 11.40 -7.13
N ASP A 119 9.02 11.83 -8.23
CA ASP A 119 9.71 12.58 -9.29
C ASP A 119 10.26 13.93 -8.78
N TRP A 120 9.44 14.67 -8.02
CA TRP A 120 9.87 15.91 -7.39
C TRP A 120 11.02 15.69 -6.39
N GLY A 121 10.93 14.64 -5.57
CA GLY A 121 11.97 14.28 -4.59
C GLY A 121 13.34 14.03 -5.22
N VAL A 122 13.36 13.46 -6.42
CA VAL A 122 14.60 13.18 -7.17
C VAL A 122 15.07 14.38 -8.00
N SER A 123 14.19 15.35 -8.28
CA SER A 123 14.55 16.57 -9.02
C SER A 123 15.58 17.40 -8.27
N THR A 124 16.24 18.35 -8.98
CA THR A 124 17.28 19.22 -8.42
C THR A 124 16.78 20.03 -7.21
N ALA A 125 15.50 20.42 -7.18
CA ALA A 125 14.89 21.13 -6.07
C ALA A 125 14.61 20.18 -4.88
N GLY A 126 14.26 18.92 -5.14
CA GLY A 126 14.05 17.89 -4.12
C GLY A 126 15.36 17.38 -3.51
N LYS A 127 16.45 17.34 -4.28
CA LYS A 127 17.78 16.92 -3.79
C LYS A 127 18.27 17.76 -2.60
N ALA A 128 18.04 19.08 -2.62
CA ALA A 128 18.45 19.96 -1.53
C ALA A 128 17.64 19.75 -0.22
N GLY A 129 16.44 19.17 -0.28
CA GLY A 129 15.58 18.98 0.90
C GLY A 129 15.42 17.51 1.31
N ILE A 130 14.96 16.65 0.41
CA ILE A 130 14.66 15.24 0.73
C ILE A 130 15.94 14.39 0.80
N PHE A 131 16.89 14.55 -0.13
CA PHE A 131 18.13 13.78 -0.09
C PHE A 131 18.98 14.11 1.12
N GLN A 132 19.03 15.37 1.54
CA GLN A 132 19.74 15.75 2.76
C GLN A 132 19.10 15.14 4.02
N LEU A 133 17.76 15.00 4.03
CA LEU A 133 17.05 14.29 5.09
C LEU A 133 17.31 12.77 5.03
N ILE A 134 17.39 12.20 3.84
CA ILE A 134 17.65 10.78 3.62
C ILE A 134 19.10 10.42 3.97
N GLU A 135 20.09 11.20 3.55
CA GLU A 135 21.51 10.99 3.89
C GLU A 135 21.77 11.02 5.40
N THR A 136 21.06 11.89 6.13
CA THR A 136 21.18 11.94 7.60
C THR A 136 20.53 10.75 8.33
N THR A 137 19.65 10.00 7.63
CA THR A 137 18.87 8.90 8.24
C THR A 137 19.32 7.51 7.77
N SER A 138 20.37 7.39 6.95
CA SER A 138 20.83 6.13 6.32
C SER A 138 19.71 5.39 5.55
N LEU A 139 18.77 6.13 4.98
CA LEU A 139 17.64 5.57 4.24
C LEU A 139 18.09 5.17 2.83
N ASP A 140 17.58 4.03 2.37
CA ASP A 140 17.81 3.53 1.02
C ASP A 140 17.08 4.42 0.00
N THR A 141 17.85 5.22 -0.77
CA THR A 141 17.32 6.10 -1.81
C THR A 141 16.63 5.34 -2.94
N GLN A 142 16.94 4.05 -3.11
CA GLN A 142 16.36 3.22 -4.15
C GLN A 142 14.84 3.12 -4.05
N ALA A 143 14.29 3.11 -2.83
CA ALA A 143 12.84 3.09 -2.63
C ALA A 143 12.11 4.27 -3.31
N PHE A 144 12.70 5.47 -3.29
CA PHE A 144 12.15 6.64 -3.98
C PHE A 144 12.37 6.60 -5.48
N LEU A 145 13.51 6.07 -5.92
CA LEU A 145 13.79 5.88 -7.34
C LEU A 145 12.80 4.90 -7.95
N ASP A 146 12.51 3.80 -7.28
CA ASP A 146 11.56 2.79 -7.75
C ASP A 146 10.16 3.39 -7.99
N LEU A 147 9.73 4.36 -7.18
CA LEU A 147 8.40 4.98 -7.27
C LEU A 147 8.29 6.15 -8.26
N ARG A 148 9.32 6.43 -9.05
CA ARG A 148 9.25 7.43 -10.12
C ARG A 148 8.35 6.95 -11.25
N THR A 149 7.66 7.88 -11.89
CA THR A 149 6.72 7.56 -12.98
C THR A 149 7.42 6.81 -14.12
N GLU A 150 8.64 7.21 -14.51
CA GLU A 150 9.40 6.54 -15.58
C GLU A 150 9.81 5.10 -15.19
N ASN A 151 10.20 4.86 -13.93
CA ASN A 151 10.63 3.54 -13.46
C ASN A 151 9.43 2.59 -13.33
N MET A 152 8.27 3.11 -12.93
CA MET A 152 7.05 2.33 -12.84
C MET A 152 6.51 1.88 -14.20
N ALA A 153 6.79 2.61 -15.29
CA ALA A 153 6.48 2.14 -16.63
C ALA A 153 7.24 0.84 -16.96
N ALA A 154 8.56 0.82 -16.74
CA ALA A 154 9.39 -0.37 -16.93
C ALA A 154 9.00 -1.52 -15.97
N PHE A 155 8.68 -1.18 -14.71
CA PHE A 155 8.18 -2.16 -13.74
C PHE A 155 6.89 -2.83 -14.23
N ASN A 156 5.92 -2.08 -14.73
CA ASN A 156 4.66 -2.62 -15.21
C ASN A 156 4.84 -3.51 -16.45
N GLU A 157 5.74 -3.15 -17.36
CA GLU A 157 6.07 -3.96 -18.53
C GLU A 157 6.70 -5.30 -18.14
N SER A 158 7.58 -5.30 -17.14
CA SER A 158 8.27 -6.51 -16.67
C SER A 158 7.46 -7.33 -15.66
N THR A 159 6.42 -6.76 -15.04
CA THR A 159 5.66 -7.38 -13.95
C THR A 159 4.17 -7.52 -14.33
N PRO A 160 3.85 -8.40 -15.30
CA PRO A 160 2.47 -8.66 -15.71
C PRO A 160 1.68 -9.37 -14.61
N ASP A 161 0.36 -9.24 -14.65
CA ASP A 161 -0.54 -9.98 -13.78
C ASP A 161 -0.51 -11.48 -14.10
N MET A 162 -0.50 -12.32 -13.08
CA MET A 162 -0.53 -13.78 -13.21
C MET A 162 -1.97 -14.27 -13.36
N LYS A 163 -2.21 -15.16 -14.32
CA LYS A 163 -3.54 -15.58 -14.78
C LYS A 163 -4.45 -16.11 -13.67
N ASP A 164 -3.89 -16.83 -12.70
CA ASP A 164 -4.65 -17.52 -11.65
C ASP A 164 -4.76 -16.69 -10.36
N VAL A 165 -4.29 -15.44 -10.37
CA VAL A 165 -4.40 -14.49 -9.28
C VAL A 165 -5.39 -13.39 -9.66
N ARG A 166 -6.33 -13.07 -8.79
CA ARG A 166 -7.28 -11.97 -8.99
C ARG A 166 -6.73 -10.67 -8.43
N TYR A 167 -6.82 -9.60 -9.21
CA TYR A 167 -6.27 -8.29 -8.84
C TYR A 167 -7.36 -7.26 -8.65
N TYR A 168 -7.32 -6.58 -7.50
CA TYR A 168 -8.25 -5.50 -7.14
C TYR A 168 -7.47 -4.29 -6.65
N SER A 169 -8.04 -3.11 -6.79
CA SER A 169 -7.45 -1.90 -6.23
C SER A 169 -8.47 -1.01 -5.52
N VAL A 170 -7.95 -0.32 -4.52
CA VAL A 170 -8.62 0.76 -3.81
C VAL A 170 -7.85 2.05 -4.05
N THR A 171 -8.51 3.04 -4.61
CA THR A 171 -7.99 4.40 -4.75
C THR A 171 -8.52 5.29 -3.63
N GLY A 172 -7.85 6.39 -3.34
CA GLY A 172 -8.29 7.34 -2.34
C GLY A 172 -8.44 8.75 -2.87
N VAL A 173 -9.50 9.43 -2.46
CA VAL A 173 -9.68 10.88 -2.66
C VAL A 173 -9.78 11.55 -1.30
N GLY A 174 -8.68 12.12 -0.87
CA GLY A 174 -8.58 12.73 0.45
C GLY A 174 -9.11 14.16 0.50
N ASN A 175 -9.71 14.54 1.64
CA ASN A 175 -10.14 15.91 1.87
C ASN A 175 -8.98 16.75 2.46
N PRO A 176 -8.40 17.73 1.72
CA PRO A 176 -7.23 18.47 2.18
C PRO A 176 -7.48 19.27 3.47
N LYS A 177 -8.74 19.57 3.82
CA LYS A 177 -9.08 20.24 5.10
C LYS A 177 -8.95 19.31 6.31
N LYS A 178 -8.97 18.00 6.10
CA LYS A 178 -8.87 16.96 7.13
C LYS A 178 -7.49 16.31 7.20
N MET A 179 -6.67 16.51 6.17
CA MET A 179 -5.31 15.99 6.11
C MET A 179 -4.37 16.71 7.08
N ILE A 180 -3.37 15.96 7.56
CA ILE A 180 -2.20 16.56 8.23
C ILE A 180 -1.40 17.44 7.27
N ALA A 181 -0.63 18.38 7.81
CA ALA A 181 0.03 19.44 7.01
C ALA A 181 0.93 18.90 5.89
N THR A 182 1.70 17.84 6.15
CA THR A 182 2.58 17.21 5.17
C THR A 182 1.82 16.60 4.01
N LEU A 183 0.79 15.80 4.26
CA LEU A 183 -0.06 15.23 3.21
C LEU A 183 -0.80 16.29 2.42
N ARG A 184 -1.23 17.39 3.08
CA ARG A 184 -1.90 18.51 2.41
C ARG A 184 -1.02 19.21 1.39
N TRP A 185 0.28 19.36 1.68
CA TRP A 185 1.23 19.90 0.71
C TRP A 185 1.40 18.97 -0.49
N CYS A 186 1.63 17.69 -0.23
CA CYS A 186 1.74 16.67 -1.28
C CYS A 186 0.46 16.59 -2.13
N HIS A 187 -0.71 16.61 -1.47
CA HIS A 187 -2.01 16.61 -2.14
C HIS A 187 -2.13 17.74 -3.17
N LYS A 188 -1.82 18.99 -2.78
CA LYS A 188 -1.85 20.14 -3.69
C LYS A 188 -0.88 20.00 -4.86
N TYR A 189 0.27 19.40 -4.60
CA TYR A 189 1.26 19.16 -5.66
C TYR A 189 0.74 18.13 -6.67
N ILE A 190 0.22 16.99 -6.21
CA ILE A 190 -0.32 15.93 -7.06
C ILE A 190 -1.58 16.42 -7.79
N GLU A 191 -2.49 17.13 -7.11
CA GLU A 191 -3.70 17.67 -7.70
C GLU A 191 -3.41 18.52 -8.94
N LYS A 192 -2.34 19.30 -8.92
CA LYS A 192 -1.89 20.12 -10.05
C LYS A 192 -1.39 19.29 -11.23
N HIS A 193 -0.84 18.10 -11.01
CA HIS A 193 -0.18 17.29 -12.04
C HIS A 193 -1.06 16.14 -12.54
N GLU A 194 -1.80 15.49 -11.64
CA GLU A 194 -2.56 14.26 -11.92
C GLU A 194 -4.02 14.30 -11.41
N GLY A 195 -4.45 15.35 -10.72
CA GLY A 195 -5.82 15.51 -10.26
C GLY A 195 -6.11 14.85 -8.92
N ALA A 196 -7.27 14.15 -8.84
CA ALA A 196 -7.75 13.53 -7.62
C ALA A 196 -6.71 12.57 -6.99
N ASN A 197 -6.51 12.67 -5.66
CA ASN A 197 -5.46 11.92 -4.99
C ASN A 197 -5.71 11.78 -3.48
N ASP A 198 -4.98 10.86 -2.84
CA ASP A 198 -5.05 10.59 -1.40
C ASP A 198 -4.01 11.37 -0.56
N GLY A 199 -3.25 12.25 -1.20
CA GLY A 199 -2.16 13.01 -0.59
C GLY A 199 -0.76 12.47 -0.91
N LEU A 200 -0.63 11.24 -1.41
CA LEU A 200 0.65 10.64 -1.86
C LEU A 200 0.55 9.98 -3.23
N VAL A 201 -0.63 9.48 -3.60
CA VAL A 201 -0.87 8.74 -4.84
C VAL A 201 -2.14 9.27 -5.50
N SER A 202 -2.10 9.53 -6.81
CA SER A 202 -3.28 9.90 -7.57
C SER A 202 -4.20 8.69 -7.78
N THR A 203 -5.50 8.95 -7.98
CA THR A 203 -6.45 7.88 -8.33
C THR A 203 -6.01 7.15 -9.60
N ALA A 204 -5.58 7.89 -10.62
CA ALA A 204 -5.07 7.32 -11.88
C ALA A 204 -3.85 6.40 -11.68
N SER A 205 -2.94 6.74 -10.75
CA SER A 205 -1.79 5.90 -10.43
C SER A 205 -2.19 4.68 -9.59
N ALA A 206 -3.21 4.79 -8.74
CA ALA A 206 -3.62 3.71 -7.84
C ALA A 206 -4.56 2.66 -8.49
N GLU A 207 -5.13 2.96 -9.64
CA GLU A 207 -5.99 2.04 -10.38
C GLU A 207 -5.22 0.85 -10.96
N TRP A 208 -5.65 -0.39 -10.62
CA TRP A 208 -5.08 -1.62 -11.13
C TRP A 208 -6.07 -2.79 -11.04
N GLY A 209 -5.93 -3.77 -11.94
CA GLY A 209 -6.66 -5.04 -11.89
C GLY A 209 -8.09 -4.98 -12.40
N GLU A 210 -8.89 -5.95 -11.97
CA GLU A 210 -10.22 -6.25 -12.51
C GLU A 210 -11.30 -5.28 -11.99
N GLU A 211 -11.16 -4.79 -10.77
CA GLU A 211 -12.13 -3.92 -10.10
C GLU A 211 -11.44 -2.85 -9.28
N VAL A 212 -11.89 -1.62 -9.44
CA VAL A 212 -11.40 -0.43 -8.74
C VAL A 212 -12.49 0.10 -7.82
N THR A 213 -12.15 0.35 -6.56
CA THR A 213 -13.02 1.00 -5.59
C THR A 213 -12.41 2.32 -5.14
N GLU A 214 -13.18 3.40 -5.17
CA GLU A 214 -12.73 4.69 -4.64
C GLU A 214 -13.22 4.91 -3.21
N TRP A 215 -12.30 5.29 -2.30
CA TRP A 215 -12.61 5.68 -0.93
C TRP A 215 -12.45 7.18 -0.72
N PRO A 216 -13.35 7.84 0.03
CA PRO A 216 -13.20 9.25 0.42
C PRO A 216 -12.18 9.37 1.57
N ALA A 217 -10.95 8.95 1.32
CA ALA A 217 -9.91 8.76 2.32
C ALA A 217 -8.56 9.28 1.83
N ASP A 218 -7.80 9.90 2.73
CA ASP A 218 -6.39 10.14 2.49
C ASP A 218 -5.56 8.87 2.73
N HIS A 219 -4.30 8.90 2.35
CA HIS A 219 -3.38 7.76 2.39
C HIS A 219 -3.25 7.13 3.79
N ALA A 220 -3.35 7.93 4.85
CA ALA A 220 -3.29 7.45 6.23
C ALA A 220 -4.63 6.89 6.71
N ASN A 221 -5.75 7.51 6.30
CA ASN A 221 -7.09 7.05 6.66
C ASN A 221 -7.36 5.63 6.15
N GLN A 222 -6.84 5.28 4.95
CA GLN A 222 -7.00 3.96 4.33
C GLN A 222 -6.56 2.80 5.24
N ILE A 223 -5.62 3.04 6.13
CA ILE A 223 -5.10 2.05 7.10
C ILE A 223 -5.54 2.32 8.56
N GLY A 224 -6.60 3.10 8.74
CA GLY A 224 -7.20 3.38 10.05
C GLY A 224 -6.50 4.48 10.85
N LEU A 225 -5.52 5.19 10.29
CA LEU A 225 -4.83 6.30 10.95
C LEU A 225 -5.58 7.62 10.72
N PHE A 226 -5.65 8.46 11.75
CA PHE A 226 -6.23 9.81 11.72
C PHE A 226 -7.65 9.94 11.17
N CYS A 227 -8.44 8.87 11.22
CA CYS A 227 -9.79 8.83 10.63
C CYS A 227 -10.77 9.79 11.31
N GLY A 228 -10.68 9.97 12.64
CA GLY A 228 -11.67 10.77 13.39
C GLY A 228 -13.11 10.32 13.07
N ASP A 229 -14.01 11.30 12.95
CA ASP A 229 -15.42 11.07 12.61
C ASP A 229 -15.69 11.21 11.10
N HIS A 230 -14.65 11.45 10.28
CA HIS A 230 -14.81 11.76 8.86
C HIS A 230 -14.59 10.57 7.92
N PHE A 231 -14.05 9.45 8.41
CA PHE A 231 -13.86 8.24 7.62
C PHE A 231 -14.10 6.99 8.47
N ASP A 232 -15.14 6.24 8.14
CA ASP A 232 -15.42 4.93 8.74
C ASP A 232 -14.65 3.83 7.99
N TRP A 233 -13.39 3.62 8.37
CA TRP A 233 -12.56 2.58 7.78
C TRP A 233 -13.15 1.18 7.91
N LYS A 234 -13.91 0.87 9.00
CA LYS A 234 -14.49 -0.47 9.20
C LYS A 234 -15.51 -0.81 8.13
N SER A 235 -16.38 0.15 7.78
CA SER A 235 -17.35 -0.04 6.71
C SER A 235 -16.66 -0.30 5.38
N HIS A 236 -15.70 0.54 5.01
CA HIS A 236 -14.99 0.43 3.74
C HIS A 236 -14.18 -0.87 3.61
N TRP A 237 -13.49 -1.28 4.70
CA TRP A 237 -12.79 -2.56 4.73
C TRP A 237 -13.75 -3.75 4.68
N ALA A 238 -14.92 -3.69 5.34
CA ALA A 238 -15.93 -4.73 5.28
C ALA A 238 -16.48 -4.92 3.87
N ASP A 239 -16.79 -3.82 3.18
CA ASP A 239 -17.29 -3.84 1.80
C ASP A 239 -16.25 -4.43 0.84
N MET A 240 -14.97 -4.03 0.97
CA MET A 240 -13.86 -4.59 0.20
C MET A 240 -13.71 -6.10 0.42
N LEU A 241 -13.72 -6.56 1.69
CA LEU A 241 -13.59 -7.98 2.03
C LEU A 241 -14.79 -8.82 1.59
N SER A 242 -16.00 -8.26 1.57
CA SER A 242 -17.20 -8.96 1.09
C SER A 242 -17.09 -9.37 -0.38
N ARG A 243 -16.38 -8.60 -1.18
CA ARG A 243 -16.11 -8.94 -2.59
C ARG A 243 -15.18 -10.14 -2.74
N LEU A 244 -14.22 -10.29 -1.82
CA LEU A 244 -13.31 -11.44 -1.81
C LEU A 244 -14.04 -12.75 -1.43
N GLN A 245 -15.10 -12.68 -0.62
CA GLN A 245 -15.93 -13.85 -0.31
C GLN A 245 -16.68 -14.41 -1.52
N SER A 246 -17.21 -13.54 -2.38
CA SER A 246 -17.98 -13.94 -3.56
C SER A 246 -17.10 -14.52 -4.67
N SER A 247 -15.80 -14.44 -4.51
CA SER A 247 -14.79 -14.83 -5.49
C SER A 247 -14.05 -16.13 -5.11
N SER A 248 -14.51 -16.79 -4.03
CA SER A 248 -13.92 -18.03 -3.48
C SER A 248 -14.57 -19.27 -4.06
#